data_5d796becc263ac445db5d85b2b5971c1
#
_entry.id   5d796becc263ac445db5d85b2b5971c1
#
_cell.length_a   1.000
_cell.length_b   1.000
_cell.length_c   1.000
_cell.angle_alpha   90.00
_cell.angle_beta   90.00
_cell.angle_gamma   90.00
#
_symmetry.space_group_name_H-M   'P 1'
#
loop_
_entity.id
_entity.type
_entity.pdbx_description
1 polymer ?
#
loop_
_entity_poly.entity_id
_entity_poly.type
_entity_poly.pdbx_seq_one_letter_code
_entity_poly.pdbx_strand_id
1 'polypeptide(L)'
;MDLCPDSALNLLKGIHDPEKLWGESQATYALLMTQAMDKNYMKFSSDSLIALALNYYTITQTSPIMYAKALFYHGRVMLELDKEEEALKSFLAAKDVYERTKDHKMLALILEEIGMINRKQELFDDALSNFREALDTHIRLKDSPGIISVSQNIARVYLFKSQWDSCSYYYNNALEIAVKKNLSEISILHELGILYRSMQELSEAERYFLAAYEKETDEEKKYMECLSLGYLYMQMGQTENARKYLKMSAKSSKAYTQISAFDCLYFLEKDIDNFEEAIVYHELADSITNAMEELNSRELIASLQKKYENEKLQNDNLHMKVRYTNFMLWGMIAFLIVVACMCYYYYKNRNNKKKIAEIESQIRENEEEIERYQQEIEDIQISKDQVLKENLMLEENRTKVGELNGKIILLTMQNKTLSEHLKELGGELNV
;
A
#
# COMPACT_ATOMS: atom_id res chain seq x y z
N MET A 1 21.92 4.38 -7.38
CA MET A 1 21.25 5.23 -6.40
C MET A 1 22.14 5.60 -5.23
N ASP A 2 22.74 4.66 -4.53
CA ASP A 2 23.56 4.96 -3.33
C ASP A 2 24.86 5.73 -3.63
N LEU A 3 25.39 5.64 -4.85
CA LEU A 3 26.62 6.31 -5.25
C LEU A 3 26.40 7.70 -5.85
N CYS A 4 25.28 7.93 -6.53
CA CYS A 4 24.97 9.18 -7.23
C CYS A 4 23.47 9.48 -7.15
N PRO A 5 22.94 9.90 -5.98
CA PRO A 5 21.52 10.11 -5.81
C PRO A 5 20.95 11.22 -6.71
N ASP A 6 21.69 12.32 -6.93
CA ASP A 6 21.30 13.40 -7.82
C ASP A 6 21.09 12.92 -9.26
N SER A 7 22.03 12.11 -9.77
CA SER A 7 21.92 11.57 -11.14
C SER A 7 20.71 10.64 -11.26
N ALA A 8 20.45 9.82 -10.23
CA ALA A 8 19.27 8.95 -10.21
C ALA A 8 17.97 9.76 -10.20
N LEU A 9 17.89 10.83 -9.41
CA LEU A 9 16.74 11.72 -9.36
C LEU A 9 16.50 12.39 -10.72
N ASN A 10 17.55 12.88 -11.37
CA ASN A 10 17.45 13.52 -12.68
C ASN A 10 16.97 12.55 -13.77
N LEU A 11 17.46 11.31 -13.75
CA LEU A 11 16.99 10.26 -14.68
C LEU A 11 15.51 9.95 -14.49
N LEU A 12 15.06 9.82 -13.23
CA LEU A 12 13.66 9.56 -12.93
C LEU A 12 12.73 10.72 -13.30
N LYS A 13 13.18 11.98 -13.09
CA LYS A 13 12.46 13.18 -13.54
C LYS A 13 12.38 13.30 -15.08
N GLY A 14 13.32 12.68 -15.80
CA GLY A 14 13.33 12.63 -17.27
C GLY A 14 12.34 11.64 -17.88
N ILE A 15 11.64 10.83 -17.09
CA ILE A 15 10.61 9.93 -17.61
C ILE A 15 9.40 10.73 -18.04
N HIS A 16 9.05 10.63 -19.32
CA HIS A 16 7.87 11.29 -19.89
C HIS A 16 6.58 10.59 -19.41
N ASP A 17 5.59 11.40 -19.04
CA ASP A 17 4.25 10.94 -18.63
C ASP A 17 4.25 9.82 -17.57
N PRO A 18 4.91 10.00 -16.41
CA PRO A 18 4.99 8.97 -15.39
C PRO A 18 3.61 8.54 -14.85
N GLU A 19 2.59 9.39 -15.00
CA GLU A 19 1.20 9.10 -14.67
C GLU A 19 0.54 8.07 -15.59
N LYS A 20 1.11 7.83 -16.78
CA LYS A 20 0.65 6.78 -17.71
C LYS A 20 1.24 5.40 -17.40
N LEU A 21 2.20 5.33 -16.49
CA LEU A 21 2.73 4.05 -16.02
C LEU A 21 1.65 3.29 -15.26
N TRP A 22 1.65 1.97 -15.39
CA TRP A 22 0.68 1.10 -14.73
C TRP A 22 1.33 -0.17 -14.18
N GLY A 23 0.67 -0.78 -13.21
CA GLY A 23 1.12 -2.05 -12.63
C GLY A 23 2.50 -1.94 -11.98
N GLU A 24 3.37 -2.91 -12.24
CA GLU A 24 4.71 -2.99 -11.66
C GLU A 24 5.59 -1.82 -12.05
N SER A 25 5.48 -1.30 -13.28
CA SER A 25 6.27 -0.15 -13.74
C SER A 25 5.94 1.11 -12.95
N GLN A 26 4.67 1.35 -12.66
CA GLN A 26 4.23 2.46 -11.81
C GLN A 26 4.72 2.31 -10.37
N ALA A 27 4.58 1.11 -9.80
CA ALA A 27 5.03 0.82 -8.45
C ALA A 27 6.56 0.97 -8.30
N THR A 28 7.31 0.45 -9.26
CA THR A 28 8.76 0.56 -9.29
C THR A 28 9.21 2.01 -9.43
N TYR A 29 8.59 2.77 -10.36
CA TYR A 29 8.87 4.21 -10.50
C TYR A 29 8.61 4.96 -9.19
N ALA A 30 7.47 4.74 -8.56
CA ALA A 30 7.09 5.39 -7.31
C ALA A 30 8.10 5.10 -6.18
N LEU A 31 8.51 3.83 -6.04
CA LEU A 31 9.51 3.42 -5.05
C LEU A 31 10.88 4.06 -5.32
N LEU A 32 11.35 4.01 -6.56
CA LEU A 32 12.66 4.55 -6.92
C LEU A 32 12.69 6.08 -6.82
N MET A 33 11.60 6.75 -7.19
CA MET A 33 11.48 8.21 -7.04
C MET A 33 11.50 8.61 -5.57
N THR A 34 10.73 7.92 -4.71
CA THR A 34 10.75 8.17 -3.27
C THR A 34 12.16 7.95 -2.70
N GLN A 35 12.82 6.85 -3.08
CA GLN A 35 14.21 6.59 -2.67
C GLN A 35 15.16 7.71 -3.12
N ALA A 36 15.03 8.17 -4.36
CA ALA A 36 15.88 9.23 -4.88
C ALA A 36 15.63 10.57 -4.17
N MET A 37 14.37 10.89 -3.85
CA MET A 37 14.01 12.08 -3.07
C MET A 37 14.57 12.02 -1.66
N ASP A 38 14.40 10.90 -0.95
CA ASP A 38 14.94 10.69 0.41
C ASP A 38 16.47 10.85 0.44
N LYS A 39 17.17 10.23 -0.50
CA LYS A 39 18.63 10.32 -0.61
C LYS A 39 19.17 11.71 -0.99
N ASN A 40 18.32 12.55 -1.57
CA ASN A 40 18.62 13.95 -1.89
C ASN A 40 18.06 14.92 -0.82
N TYR A 41 17.63 14.42 0.33
CA TYR A 41 17.09 15.23 1.44
C TYR A 41 15.95 16.15 1.01
N MET A 42 15.14 15.71 0.02
CA MET A 42 13.96 16.45 -0.41
C MET A 42 12.82 16.23 0.55
N LYS A 43 12.15 17.31 0.96
CA LYS A 43 10.99 17.23 1.85
C LYS A 43 9.80 16.54 1.17
N PHE A 44 9.13 15.68 1.92
CA PHE A 44 7.86 15.08 1.50
C PHE A 44 6.68 15.87 2.05
N SER A 45 5.71 16.16 1.19
CA SER A 45 4.44 16.80 1.57
C SER A 45 3.28 15.80 1.71
N SER A 46 3.47 14.57 1.25
CA SER A 46 2.49 13.48 1.33
C SER A 46 3.15 12.13 1.07
N ASP A 47 2.47 11.07 1.45
CA ASP A 47 2.83 9.67 1.19
C ASP A 47 2.31 9.13 -0.14
N SER A 48 1.55 9.94 -0.90
CA SER A 48 0.81 9.48 -2.08
C SER A 48 1.69 8.74 -3.09
N LEU A 49 2.95 9.15 -3.26
CA LEU A 49 3.85 8.51 -4.19
C LEU A 49 4.26 7.11 -3.73
N ILE A 50 4.75 6.98 -2.48
CA ILE A 50 5.18 5.69 -1.95
C ILE A 50 4.00 4.73 -1.72
N ALA A 51 2.81 5.26 -1.46
CA ALA A 51 1.58 4.49 -1.30
C ALA A 51 1.23 3.70 -2.58
N LEU A 52 1.54 4.22 -3.78
CA LEU A 52 1.37 3.47 -5.04
C LEU A 52 2.21 2.19 -5.05
N ALA A 53 3.47 2.29 -4.65
CA ALA A 53 4.36 1.12 -4.57
C ALA A 53 3.89 0.15 -3.48
N LEU A 54 3.59 0.66 -2.29
CA LEU A 54 3.17 -0.15 -1.15
C LEU A 54 1.88 -0.92 -1.47
N ASN A 55 0.86 -0.26 -2.03
CA ASN A 55 -0.39 -0.89 -2.42
C ASN A 55 -0.18 -2.00 -3.46
N TYR A 56 0.62 -1.72 -4.49
CA TYR A 56 0.90 -2.71 -5.53
C TYR A 56 1.55 -3.97 -4.95
N TYR A 57 2.65 -3.83 -4.21
CA TYR A 57 3.37 -4.98 -3.66
C TYR A 57 2.61 -5.70 -2.54
N THR A 58 1.73 -5.02 -1.81
CA THR A 58 0.83 -5.63 -0.83
C THR A 58 -0.19 -6.56 -1.50
N ILE A 59 -0.80 -6.10 -2.60
CA ILE A 59 -1.86 -6.86 -3.29
C ILE A 59 -1.26 -8.01 -4.11
N THR A 60 -0.20 -7.73 -4.86
CA THR A 60 0.35 -8.71 -5.82
C THR A 60 1.27 -9.73 -5.17
N GLN A 61 1.92 -9.38 -4.06
CA GLN A 61 2.93 -10.20 -3.37
C GLN A 61 4.03 -10.74 -4.31
N THR A 62 4.25 -10.07 -5.43
CA THR A 62 5.19 -10.49 -6.48
C THR A 62 6.65 -10.48 -6.03
N SER A 63 7.00 -9.58 -5.10
CA SER A 63 8.36 -9.44 -4.59
C SER A 63 8.36 -9.02 -3.10
N PRO A 64 8.61 -9.95 -2.17
CA PRO A 64 8.73 -9.60 -0.75
C PRO A 64 9.80 -8.54 -0.46
N ILE A 65 10.92 -8.57 -1.20
CA ILE A 65 12.01 -7.60 -1.03
C ILE A 65 11.58 -6.19 -1.46
N MET A 66 10.86 -6.06 -2.58
CA MET A 66 10.36 -4.76 -3.04
C MET A 66 9.26 -4.24 -2.10
N TYR A 67 8.43 -5.13 -1.58
CA TYR A 67 7.45 -4.79 -0.54
C TYR A 67 8.13 -4.25 0.72
N ALA A 68 9.12 -4.95 1.25
CA ALA A 68 9.85 -4.51 2.43
C ALA A 68 10.62 -3.20 2.19
N LYS A 69 11.16 -3.01 0.98
CA LYS A 69 11.79 -1.75 0.58
C LYS A 69 10.76 -0.61 0.50
N ALA A 70 9.57 -0.87 -0.01
CA ALA A 70 8.48 0.10 -0.01
C ALA A 70 8.03 0.47 1.42
N LEU A 71 7.95 -0.52 2.31
CA LEU A 71 7.68 -0.29 3.74
C LEU A 71 8.75 0.59 4.40
N PHE A 72 10.04 0.33 4.13
CA PHE A 72 11.13 1.14 4.67
C PHE A 72 10.99 2.61 4.23
N TYR A 73 10.83 2.87 2.93
CA TYR A 73 10.69 4.25 2.46
C TYR A 73 9.35 4.87 2.85
N HIS A 74 8.29 4.08 3.03
CA HIS A 74 7.06 4.57 3.65
C HIS A 74 7.31 5.05 5.08
N GLY A 75 8.03 4.27 5.89
CA GLY A 75 8.45 4.67 7.23
C GLY A 75 9.23 5.99 7.23
N ARG A 76 10.19 6.14 6.30
CA ARG A 76 10.97 7.39 6.13
C ARG A 76 10.08 8.59 5.82
N VAL A 77 9.15 8.42 4.88
CA VAL A 77 8.17 9.48 4.53
C VAL A 77 7.27 9.80 5.73
N MET A 78 6.83 8.80 6.49
CA MET A 78 5.99 9.02 7.68
C MET A 78 6.73 9.78 8.77
N LEU A 79 8.03 9.54 8.96
CA LEU A 79 8.84 10.34 9.91
C LEU A 79 8.90 11.81 9.52
N GLU A 80 9.07 12.12 8.22
CA GLU A 80 9.06 13.52 7.76
C GLU A 80 7.69 14.19 7.85
N LEU A 81 6.62 13.41 7.86
CA LEU A 81 5.25 13.89 8.06
C LEU A 81 4.82 13.91 9.54
N ASP A 82 5.78 13.76 10.49
CA ASP A 82 5.56 13.70 11.93
C ASP A 82 4.57 12.61 12.39
N LYS A 83 4.50 11.49 11.64
CA LYS A 83 3.64 10.34 11.92
C LYS A 83 4.47 9.16 12.43
N GLU A 84 5.06 9.30 13.60
CA GLU A 84 6.01 8.33 14.16
C GLU A 84 5.41 6.93 14.36
N GLU A 85 4.15 6.84 14.77
CA GLU A 85 3.49 5.55 14.98
C GLU A 85 3.34 4.76 13.67
N GLU A 86 2.96 5.44 12.57
CA GLU A 86 2.84 4.83 11.24
C GLU A 86 4.22 4.45 10.69
N ALA A 87 5.23 5.29 10.95
CA ALA A 87 6.61 5.01 10.60
C ALA A 87 7.14 3.74 11.29
N LEU A 88 6.95 3.64 12.61
CA LEU A 88 7.37 2.48 13.40
C LEU A 88 6.69 1.20 12.91
N LYS A 89 5.39 1.22 12.66
CA LYS A 89 4.67 0.07 12.09
C LYS A 89 5.28 -0.39 10.76
N SER A 90 5.64 0.56 9.91
CA SER A 90 6.24 0.27 8.61
C SER A 90 7.64 -0.32 8.74
N PHE A 91 8.47 0.22 9.64
CA PHE A 91 9.82 -0.32 9.89
C PHE A 91 9.77 -1.71 10.53
N LEU A 92 8.87 -1.97 11.47
CA LEU A 92 8.69 -3.29 12.07
C LEU A 92 8.25 -4.33 11.01
N ALA A 93 7.29 -3.98 10.16
CA ALA A 93 6.87 -4.85 9.07
C ALA A 93 8.00 -5.09 8.03
N ALA A 94 8.82 -4.08 7.75
CA ALA A 94 9.99 -4.23 6.89
C ALA A 94 11.05 -5.15 7.55
N LYS A 95 11.30 -5.00 8.85
CA LYS A 95 12.22 -5.84 9.65
C LYS A 95 11.85 -7.31 9.52
N ASP A 96 10.59 -7.67 9.75
CA ASP A 96 10.10 -9.06 9.67
C ASP A 96 10.43 -9.74 8.33
N VAL A 97 10.43 -8.99 7.25
CA VAL A 97 10.78 -9.50 5.92
C VAL A 97 12.30 -9.60 5.77
N TYR A 98 13.04 -8.53 6.14
CA TYR A 98 14.49 -8.50 5.94
C TYR A 98 15.24 -9.48 6.85
N GLU A 99 14.76 -9.83 8.03
CA GLU A 99 15.31 -10.88 8.89
C GLU A 99 15.41 -12.25 8.18
N ARG A 100 14.50 -12.50 7.22
CA ARG A 100 14.47 -13.75 6.43
C ARG A 100 15.31 -13.66 5.15
N THR A 101 15.95 -12.53 4.89
CA THR A 101 16.75 -12.29 3.69
C THR A 101 18.24 -12.29 4.02
N LYS A 102 19.07 -12.20 2.98
CA LYS A 102 20.52 -12.02 3.13
C LYS A 102 20.94 -10.54 3.04
N ASP A 103 20.00 -9.62 2.94
CA ASP A 103 20.29 -8.19 2.88
C ASP A 103 20.42 -7.60 4.29
N HIS A 104 21.52 -7.97 4.93
CA HIS A 104 21.84 -7.50 6.28
C HIS A 104 22.06 -5.99 6.36
N LYS A 105 22.43 -5.33 5.24
CA LYS A 105 22.60 -3.88 5.23
C LYS A 105 21.28 -3.15 5.42
N MET A 106 20.23 -3.57 4.68
CA MET A 106 18.90 -2.99 4.87
C MET A 106 18.33 -3.26 6.26
N LEU A 107 18.57 -4.46 6.80
CA LEU A 107 18.17 -4.76 8.17
C LEU A 107 18.83 -3.82 9.19
N ALA A 108 20.14 -3.55 9.05
CA ALA A 108 20.84 -2.61 9.93
C ALA A 108 20.25 -1.19 9.85
N LEU A 109 19.95 -0.69 8.63
CA LEU A 109 19.30 0.62 8.46
C LEU A 109 17.93 0.68 9.11
N ILE A 110 17.13 -0.39 9.01
CA ILE A 110 15.82 -0.47 9.67
C ILE A 110 15.94 -0.44 11.18
N LEU A 111 16.92 -1.17 11.73
CA LEU A 111 17.20 -1.18 13.17
C LEU A 111 17.65 0.20 13.65
N GLU A 112 18.43 0.93 12.87
CA GLU A 112 18.82 2.31 13.18
C GLU A 112 17.57 3.23 13.26
N GLU A 113 16.66 3.15 12.30
CA GLU A 113 15.43 3.97 12.32
C GLU A 113 14.55 3.64 13.53
N ILE A 114 14.35 2.35 13.84
CA ILE A 114 13.60 1.93 15.04
C ILE A 114 14.31 2.43 16.31
N GLY A 115 15.64 2.31 16.37
CA GLY A 115 16.43 2.80 17.48
C GLY A 115 16.32 4.32 17.67
N MET A 116 16.28 5.09 16.57
CA MET A 116 16.08 6.55 16.63
C MET A 116 14.69 6.93 17.16
N ILE A 117 13.63 6.21 16.74
CA ILE A 117 12.28 6.42 17.28
C ILE A 117 12.28 6.10 18.78
N ASN A 118 12.82 4.94 19.18
CA ASN A 118 12.86 4.55 20.58
C ASN A 118 13.65 5.57 21.43
N ARG A 119 14.77 6.09 20.93
CA ARG A 119 15.52 7.14 21.62
C ARG A 119 14.70 8.43 21.79
N LYS A 120 13.96 8.84 20.76
CA LYS A 120 13.08 10.04 20.82
C LYS A 120 11.96 9.87 21.83
N GLN A 121 11.47 8.63 22.00
CA GLN A 121 10.47 8.27 23.00
C GLN A 121 11.09 7.93 24.38
N GLU A 122 12.38 8.19 24.56
CA GLU A 122 13.14 7.92 25.79
C GLU A 122 13.20 6.44 26.20
N LEU A 123 12.88 5.53 25.28
CA LEU A 123 13.03 4.08 25.44
C LEU A 123 14.48 3.67 25.20
N PHE A 124 15.38 4.16 26.09
CA PHE A 124 16.81 4.10 25.88
C PHE A 124 17.38 2.69 25.79
N ASP A 125 16.85 1.74 26.55
CA ASP A 125 17.37 0.37 26.54
C ASP A 125 16.98 -0.36 25.24
N ASP A 126 15.78 -0.13 24.72
CA ASP A 126 15.33 -0.64 23.43
C ASP A 126 16.11 0.02 22.28
N ALA A 127 16.36 1.33 22.37
CA ALA A 127 17.19 2.05 21.41
C ALA A 127 18.61 1.45 21.35
N LEU A 128 19.24 1.25 22.51
CA LEU A 128 20.58 0.63 22.60
C LEU A 128 20.60 -0.80 22.06
N SER A 129 19.55 -1.59 22.30
CA SER A 129 19.43 -2.94 21.75
C SER A 129 19.44 -2.92 20.22
N ASN A 130 18.59 -2.11 19.61
CA ASN A 130 18.52 -1.98 18.15
C ASN A 130 19.84 -1.44 17.55
N PHE A 131 20.40 -0.40 18.15
CA PHE A 131 21.66 0.17 17.67
C PHE A 131 22.83 -0.80 17.78
N ARG A 132 22.94 -1.62 18.85
CA ARG A 132 24.00 -2.62 18.98
C ARG A 132 23.90 -3.70 17.92
N GLU A 133 22.68 -4.19 17.62
CA GLU A 133 22.47 -5.16 16.55
C GLU A 133 22.84 -4.58 15.18
N ALA A 134 22.47 -3.31 14.92
CA ALA A 134 22.88 -2.60 13.72
C ALA A 134 24.40 -2.44 13.64
N LEU A 135 25.05 -2.04 14.75
CA LEU A 135 26.51 -1.88 14.85
C LEU A 135 27.24 -3.19 14.52
N ASP A 136 26.85 -4.30 15.16
CA ASP A 136 27.42 -5.61 14.89
C ASP A 136 27.30 -6.02 13.42
N THR A 137 26.18 -5.62 12.79
CA THR A 137 25.96 -5.89 11.38
C THR A 137 26.87 -5.04 10.50
N HIS A 138 27.00 -3.74 10.75
CA HIS A 138 27.91 -2.87 10.00
C HIS A 138 29.38 -3.28 10.18
N ILE A 139 29.78 -3.75 11.38
CA ILE A 139 31.11 -4.30 11.63
C ILE A 139 31.38 -5.53 10.76
N ARG A 140 30.43 -6.49 10.72
CA ARG A 140 30.52 -7.70 9.85
C ARG A 140 30.63 -7.34 8.38
N LEU A 141 29.88 -6.32 7.93
CA LEU A 141 29.89 -5.83 6.55
C LEU A 141 31.10 -4.93 6.23
N LYS A 142 31.90 -4.55 7.24
CA LYS A 142 32.99 -3.56 7.12
C LYS A 142 32.51 -2.21 6.57
N ASP A 143 31.27 -1.84 6.89
CA ASP A 143 30.64 -0.59 6.47
C ASP A 143 31.01 0.54 7.43
N SER A 144 32.18 1.17 7.18
CA SER A 144 32.68 2.24 8.04
C SER A 144 31.73 3.42 8.25
N PRO A 145 31.03 3.93 7.22
CA PRO A 145 29.99 4.95 7.43
C PRO A 145 28.87 4.52 8.37
N GLY A 146 28.37 3.29 8.22
CA GLY A 146 27.34 2.73 9.10
C GLY A 146 27.84 2.58 10.54
N ILE A 147 29.09 2.10 10.75
CA ILE A 147 29.70 2.01 12.08
C ILE A 147 29.75 3.38 12.74
N ILE A 148 30.16 4.43 12.01
CA ILE A 148 30.24 5.80 12.53
C ILE A 148 28.84 6.30 12.91
N SER A 149 27.87 6.18 12.02
CA SER A 149 26.48 6.62 12.25
C SER A 149 25.88 6.00 13.51
N VAL A 150 25.97 4.67 13.60
CA VAL A 150 25.40 3.94 14.75
C VAL A 150 26.14 4.22 16.04
N SER A 151 27.48 4.35 16.00
CA SER A 151 28.28 4.72 17.18
C SER A 151 27.88 6.10 17.70
N GLN A 152 27.65 7.08 16.83
CA GLN A 152 27.14 8.38 17.23
C GLN A 152 25.75 8.28 17.87
N ASN A 153 24.84 7.45 17.32
CA ASN A 153 23.52 7.25 17.89
C ASN A 153 23.56 6.59 19.27
N ILE A 154 24.42 5.60 19.47
CA ILE A 154 24.66 4.98 20.79
C ILE A 154 25.23 6.02 21.77
N ALA A 155 26.22 6.81 21.34
CA ALA A 155 26.81 7.85 22.16
C ALA A 155 25.79 8.90 22.61
N ARG A 156 24.88 9.32 21.71
CA ARG A 156 23.76 10.24 22.05
C ARG A 156 22.85 9.66 23.13
N VAL A 157 22.54 8.35 23.09
CA VAL A 157 21.76 7.71 24.17
C VAL A 157 22.52 7.79 25.49
N TYR A 158 23.83 7.50 25.51
CA TYR A 158 24.64 7.62 26.72
C TYR A 158 24.78 9.07 27.20
N LEU A 159 24.81 10.04 26.29
CA LEU A 159 24.77 11.47 26.63
C LEU A 159 23.51 11.81 27.40
N PHE A 160 22.32 11.40 26.92
CA PHE A 160 21.05 11.59 27.62
C PHE A 160 21.00 10.89 28.98
N LYS A 161 21.64 9.72 29.08
CA LYS A 161 21.74 9.00 30.37
C LYS A 161 22.85 9.57 31.29
N SER A 162 23.55 10.62 30.87
CA SER A 162 24.71 11.21 31.58
C SER A 162 25.82 10.18 31.87
N GLN A 163 25.98 9.18 31.02
CA GLN A 163 26.99 8.15 31.11
C GLN A 163 28.20 8.55 30.25
N TRP A 164 28.96 9.51 30.76
CA TRP A 164 30.01 10.23 30.03
C TRP A 164 31.13 9.33 29.49
N ASP A 165 31.58 8.33 30.25
CA ASP A 165 32.62 7.40 29.79
C ASP A 165 32.19 6.59 28.58
N SER A 166 31.00 6.04 28.64
CA SER A 166 30.41 5.29 27.50
C SER A 166 30.19 6.19 26.29
N CYS A 167 29.67 7.39 26.52
CA CYS A 167 29.46 8.39 25.47
C CYS A 167 30.77 8.74 24.79
N SER A 168 31.81 9.08 25.57
CA SER A 168 33.14 9.40 25.08
C SER A 168 33.76 8.23 24.30
N TYR A 169 33.65 7.00 24.81
CA TYR A 169 34.13 5.81 24.12
C TYR A 169 33.60 5.68 22.70
N TYR A 170 32.27 5.77 22.53
CA TYR A 170 31.66 5.60 21.22
C TYR A 170 31.96 6.74 20.24
N TYR A 171 32.01 8.01 20.71
CA TYR A 171 32.40 9.13 19.86
C TYR A 171 33.88 9.05 19.45
N ASN A 172 34.81 8.72 20.38
CA ASN A 172 36.21 8.60 20.05
C ASN A 172 36.47 7.43 19.08
N ASN A 173 35.78 6.30 19.25
CA ASN A 173 35.90 5.19 18.30
C ASN A 173 35.37 5.61 16.90
N ALA A 174 34.25 6.32 16.82
CA ALA A 174 33.76 6.86 15.57
C ALA A 174 34.76 7.83 14.91
N LEU A 175 35.38 8.70 15.70
CA LEU A 175 36.40 9.66 15.24
C LEU A 175 37.63 8.95 14.69
N GLU A 176 38.16 7.94 15.42
CA GLU A 176 39.29 7.14 14.95
C GLU A 176 39.03 6.48 13.59
N ILE A 177 37.83 5.89 13.43
CA ILE A 177 37.43 5.27 12.17
C ILE A 177 37.30 6.33 11.04
N ALA A 178 36.72 7.48 11.33
CA ALA A 178 36.56 8.57 10.36
C ALA A 178 37.92 9.06 9.85
N VAL A 179 38.84 9.35 10.76
CA VAL A 179 40.23 9.78 10.44
C VAL A 179 40.94 8.70 9.61
N LYS A 180 40.90 7.44 10.07
CA LYS A 180 41.58 6.32 9.40
C LYS A 180 41.06 6.04 7.99
N LYS A 181 39.78 6.36 7.73
CA LYS A 181 39.12 6.12 6.46
C LYS A 181 38.97 7.37 5.60
N ASN A 182 39.51 8.51 6.02
CA ASN A 182 39.35 9.81 5.39
C ASN A 182 37.86 10.17 5.15
N LEU A 183 37.01 9.89 6.15
CA LEU A 183 35.61 10.27 6.17
C LEU A 183 35.44 11.59 6.93
N SER A 184 34.29 12.25 6.76
CA SER A 184 34.01 13.50 7.47
C SER A 184 33.99 13.29 8.98
N GLU A 185 34.76 14.11 9.70
CA GLU A 185 34.87 14.12 11.17
C GLU A 185 33.96 15.20 11.80
N ILE A 186 33.45 16.13 11.01
CA ILE A 186 32.87 17.39 11.50
C ILE A 186 31.75 17.12 12.49
N SER A 187 30.80 16.25 12.14
CA SER A 187 29.68 15.94 13.03
C SER A 187 30.13 15.29 14.35
N ILE A 188 31.18 14.47 14.31
CA ILE A 188 31.69 13.79 15.50
C ILE A 188 32.41 14.79 16.41
N LEU A 189 33.19 15.72 15.83
CA LEU A 189 33.84 16.80 16.58
C LEU A 189 32.81 17.70 17.26
N HIS A 190 31.74 18.07 16.54
CA HIS A 190 30.62 18.83 17.12
C HIS A 190 30.00 18.10 18.32
N GLU A 191 29.68 16.82 18.19
CA GLU A 191 29.09 16.01 19.25
C GLU A 191 30.01 15.84 20.45
N LEU A 192 31.35 15.71 20.22
CA LEU A 192 32.33 15.73 21.29
C LEU A 192 32.36 17.09 22.01
N GLY A 193 32.22 18.20 21.25
CA GLY A 193 32.05 19.52 21.86
C GLY A 193 30.85 19.59 22.80
N ILE A 194 29.69 19.04 22.37
CA ILE A 194 28.48 18.95 23.20
C ILE A 194 28.73 18.08 24.45
N LEU A 195 29.39 16.92 24.30
CA LEU A 195 29.72 16.04 25.42
C LEU A 195 30.56 16.77 26.47
N TYR A 196 31.69 17.37 26.08
CA TYR A 196 32.61 18.05 27.01
C TYR A 196 31.95 19.29 27.64
N ARG A 197 31.12 20.02 26.89
CA ARG A 197 30.32 21.08 27.47
C ARG A 197 29.36 20.57 28.55
N SER A 198 28.70 19.41 28.30
CA SER A 198 27.79 18.80 29.28
C SER A 198 28.54 18.32 30.55
N MET A 199 29.78 17.93 30.39
CA MET A 199 30.69 17.61 31.50
C MET A 199 31.27 18.85 32.23
N GLN A 200 30.94 20.08 31.78
CA GLN A 200 31.50 21.35 32.24
C GLN A 200 33.01 21.49 31.96
N GLU A 201 33.56 20.69 31.08
CA GLU A 201 34.95 20.78 30.58
C GLU A 201 34.99 21.77 29.39
N LEU A 202 34.75 23.05 29.70
CA LEU A 202 34.51 24.06 28.67
C LEU A 202 35.69 24.31 27.74
N SER A 203 36.94 24.14 28.22
CA SER A 203 38.15 24.28 27.39
C SER A 203 38.26 23.16 26.34
N GLU A 204 37.93 21.92 26.72
CA GLU A 204 37.92 20.81 25.76
C GLU A 204 36.75 20.97 24.77
N ALA A 205 35.56 21.43 25.23
CA ALA A 205 34.42 21.75 24.37
C ALA A 205 34.82 22.79 23.33
N GLU A 206 35.50 23.86 23.72
CA GLU A 206 36.01 24.89 22.81
C GLU A 206 36.95 24.29 21.75
N ARG A 207 37.87 23.47 22.13
CA ARG A 207 38.81 22.81 21.21
C ARG A 207 38.06 22.01 20.14
N TYR A 208 37.05 21.25 20.54
CA TYR A 208 36.29 20.42 19.60
C TYR A 208 35.35 21.24 18.69
N PHE A 209 34.64 22.25 19.23
CA PHE A 209 33.82 23.11 18.41
C PHE A 209 34.60 23.96 17.42
N LEU A 210 35.80 24.45 17.82
CA LEU A 210 36.69 25.17 16.91
C LEU A 210 37.20 24.23 15.80
N ALA A 211 37.58 23.00 16.15
CA ALA A 211 37.99 22.03 15.13
C ALA A 211 36.88 21.67 14.16
N ALA A 212 35.62 21.57 14.60
CA ALA A 212 34.45 21.39 13.71
C ALA A 212 34.24 22.64 12.83
N TYR A 213 34.27 23.84 13.38
CA TYR A 213 34.13 25.11 12.67
C TYR A 213 35.21 25.30 11.58
N GLU A 214 36.47 24.98 11.88
CA GLU A 214 37.56 25.14 10.92
C GLU A 214 37.51 24.17 9.76
N LYS A 215 37.01 22.93 9.99
CA LYS A 215 36.87 21.90 8.96
C LYS A 215 35.58 22.06 8.12
N GLU A 216 34.58 22.77 8.63
CA GLU A 216 33.32 22.95 7.91
C GLU A 216 33.50 23.92 6.72
N THR A 217 33.04 23.48 5.55
CA THR A 217 33.14 24.25 4.29
C THR A 217 31.80 24.81 3.82
N ASP A 218 30.72 24.24 4.30
CA ASP A 218 29.36 24.72 4.04
C ASP A 218 29.05 25.93 4.95
N GLU A 219 28.77 27.09 4.38
CA GLU A 219 28.51 28.31 5.14
C GLU A 219 27.33 28.20 6.09
N GLU A 220 26.24 27.54 5.67
CA GLU A 220 25.07 27.39 6.54
C GLU A 220 25.35 26.51 7.73
N LYS A 221 26.10 25.40 7.55
CA LYS A 221 26.56 24.57 8.65
C LYS A 221 27.56 25.30 9.55
N LYS A 222 28.39 26.13 8.97
CA LYS A 222 29.34 26.98 9.70
C LYS A 222 28.66 27.97 10.64
N TYR A 223 27.48 28.49 10.25
CA TYR A 223 26.66 29.33 11.14
C TYR A 223 26.10 28.53 12.33
N MET A 224 25.82 27.23 12.14
CA MET A 224 25.43 26.36 13.27
C MET A 224 26.58 26.12 14.24
N GLU A 225 27.81 25.91 13.73
CA GLU A 225 29.02 25.84 14.59
C GLU A 225 29.25 27.14 15.33
N CYS A 226 29.04 28.29 14.69
CA CYS A 226 29.10 29.60 15.33
C CYS A 226 28.08 29.72 16.48
N LEU A 227 26.85 29.18 16.32
CA LEU A 227 25.87 29.18 17.40
C LEU A 227 26.38 28.40 18.62
N SER A 228 26.93 27.21 18.38
CA SER A 228 27.48 26.36 19.44
C SER A 228 28.66 27.00 20.17
N LEU A 229 29.58 27.66 19.43
CA LEU A 229 30.67 28.43 20.00
C LEU A 229 30.18 29.64 20.76
N GLY A 230 29.20 30.38 20.21
CA GLY A 230 28.61 31.53 20.88
C GLY A 230 28.01 31.16 22.22
N TYR A 231 27.22 30.08 22.24
CA TYR A 231 26.64 29.56 23.48
C TYR A 231 27.70 29.08 24.48
N LEU A 232 28.74 28.41 24.01
CA LEU A 232 29.87 28.00 24.86
C LEU A 232 30.58 29.22 25.50
N TYR A 233 30.88 30.26 24.71
CA TYR A 233 31.53 31.46 25.22
C TYR A 233 30.64 32.24 26.19
N MET A 234 29.32 32.20 26.05
CA MET A 234 28.43 32.70 27.09
C MET A 234 28.63 31.95 28.42
N GLN A 235 28.69 30.62 28.40
CA GLN A 235 28.93 29.80 29.57
C GLN A 235 30.32 30.07 30.21
N MET A 236 31.31 30.41 29.39
CA MET A 236 32.65 30.77 29.83
C MET A 236 32.76 32.23 30.33
N GLY A 237 31.68 33.03 30.24
CA GLY A 237 31.73 34.44 30.57
C GLY A 237 32.56 35.31 29.62
N GLN A 238 32.86 34.80 28.42
CA GLN A 238 33.64 35.48 27.39
C GLN A 238 32.71 36.29 26.47
N THR A 239 32.20 37.41 26.97
CA THR A 239 31.17 38.18 26.30
C THR A 239 31.51 38.61 24.88
N GLU A 240 32.74 39.08 24.62
CA GLU A 240 33.13 39.53 23.26
C GLU A 240 33.20 38.37 22.24
N ASN A 241 33.72 37.23 22.68
CA ASN A 241 33.76 36.05 21.83
C ASN A 241 32.33 35.50 21.57
N ALA A 242 31.50 35.47 22.61
CA ALA A 242 30.12 35.08 22.48
C ALA A 242 29.37 35.97 21.46
N ARG A 243 29.46 37.30 21.65
CA ARG A 243 28.84 38.26 20.71
C ARG A 243 29.33 38.10 19.28
N LYS A 244 30.61 37.92 19.08
CA LYS A 244 31.22 37.71 17.74
C LYS A 244 30.60 36.52 17.04
N TYR A 245 30.61 35.35 17.66
CA TYR A 245 30.14 34.13 17.04
C TYR A 245 28.61 34.11 16.88
N LEU A 246 27.85 34.64 17.83
CA LEU A 246 26.39 34.74 17.72
C LEU A 246 25.99 35.72 16.59
N LYS A 247 26.65 36.84 16.42
CA LYS A 247 26.42 37.78 15.28
C LYS A 247 26.77 37.11 13.93
N MET A 248 27.73 36.16 13.89
CA MET A 248 28.00 35.36 12.71
C MET A 248 26.86 34.38 12.45
N SER A 249 26.41 33.66 13.48
CA SER A 249 25.30 32.71 13.38
C SER A 249 23.99 33.37 12.94
N ALA A 250 23.71 34.60 13.37
CA ALA A 250 22.54 35.36 12.98
C ALA A 250 22.46 35.68 11.46
N LYS A 251 23.53 35.42 10.69
CA LYS A 251 23.56 35.57 9.21
C LYS A 251 23.01 34.34 8.48
N SER A 252 22.71 33.25 9.17
CA SER A 252 22.15 32.04 8.59
C SER A 252 20.88 32.34 7.80
N SER A 253 20.65 31.66 6.70
CA SER A 253 19.39 31.68 5.97
C SER A 253 18.28 30.88 6.66
N LYS A 254 18.65 30.06 7.66
CA LYS A 254 17.71 29.21 8.41
C LYS A 254 17.11 29.96 9.58
N ALA A 255 15.80 30.21 9.51
CA ALA A 255 15.06 30.95 10.55
C ALA A 255 15.34 30.43 11.98
N TYR A 256 15.37 29.11 12.16
CA TYR A 256 15.64 28.50 13.47
C TYR A 256 17.02 28.88 14.03
N THR A 257 18.06 28.87 13.18
CA THR A 257 19.43 29.27 13.58
C THR A 257 19.48 30.77 13.94
N GLN A 258 18.80 31.62 13.14
CA GLN A 258 18.72 33.05 13.39
C GLN A 258 18.03 33.36 14.72
N ILE A 259 16.85 32.75 14.96
CA ILE A 259 16.10 32.93 16.20
C ILE A 259 16.97 32.56 17.42
N SER A 260 17.59 31.35 17.36
CA SER A 260 18.46 30.90 18.45
C SER A 260 19.67 31.84 18.69
N ALA A 261 20.23 32.40 17.61
CA ALA A 261 21.35 33.34 17.74
C ALA A 261 20.89 34.68 18.34
N PHE A 262 19.75 35.19 17.92
CA PHE A 262 19.18 36.44 18.50
C PHE A 262 18.74 36.28 19.94
N ASP A 263 18.13 35.12 20.29
CA ASP A 263 17.79 34.81 21.68
C ASP A 263 19.06 34.76 22.56
N CYS A 264 20.11 34.13 22.12
CA CYS A 264 21.37 34.10 22.81
C CYS A 264 21.95 35.54 22.96
N LEU A 265 21.90 36.35 21.92
CA LEU A 265 22.34 37.76 21.95
C LEU A 265 21.47 38.58 22.91
N TYR A 266 20.18 38.39 22.91
CA TYR A 266 19.29 39.02 23.87
C TYR A 266 19.70 38.74 25.33
N PHE A 267 19.91 37.48 25.67
CA PHE A 267 20.35 37.12 27.03
C PHE A 267 21.74 37.64 27.34
N LEU A 268 22.66 37.59 26.39
CA LEU A 268 24.03 38.08 26.54
C LEU A 268 24.04 39.59 26.86
N GLU A 269 23.30 40.43 26.09
CA GLU A 269 23.26 41.86 26.28
C GLU A 269 22.48 42.24 27.55
N LYS A 270 21.45 41.48 27.88
CA LYS A 270 20.70 41.65 29.13
C LYS A 270 21.57 41.38 30.37
N ASP A 271 22.42 40.37 30.33
CA ASP A 271 23.29 40.00 31.46
C ASP A 271 24.39 41.02 31.74
N ILE A 272 24.69 41.91 30.78
CA ILE A 272 25.63 43.01 30.92
C ILE A 272 24.93 44.38 31.02
N ASP A 273 23.63 44.41 31.36
CA ASP A 273 22.79 45.58 31.51
C ASP A 273 22.64 46.47 30.24
N ASN A 274 22.96 45.92 29.04
CA ASN A 274 22.78 46.60 27.76
C ASN A 274 21.36 46.38 27.22
N PHE A 275 20.37 46.95 27.91
CA PHE A 275 18.95 46.71 27.63
C PHE A 275 18.50 47.25 26.27
N GLU A 276 19.13 48.26 25.73
CA GLU A 276 18.79 48.84 24.44
C GLU A 276 19.08 47.83 23.30
N GLU A 277 20.27 47.26 23.25
CA GLU A 277 20.63 46.20 22.28
C GLU A 277 19.83 44.94 22.53
N ALA A 278 19.61 44.56 23.79
CA ALA A 278 18.83 43.37 24.15
C ALA A 278 17.41 43.44 23.54
N ILE A 279 16.70 44.59 23.66
CA ILE A 279 15.39 44.76 23.05
C ILE A 279 15.41 44.60 21.56
N VAL A 280 16.42 45.13 20.87
CA VAL A 280 16.58 44.99 19.42
C VAL A 280 16.69 43.52 19.01
N TYR A 281 17.51 42.74 19.72
CA TYR A 281 17.63 41.30 19.40
C TYR A 281 16.36 40.52 19.69
N HIS A 282 15.63 40.86 20.74
CA HIS A 282 14.36 40.22 21.03
C HIS A 282 13.31 40.52 19.95
N GLU A 283 13.20 41.77 19.50
CA GLU A 283 12.29 42.17 18.43
C GLU A 283 12.64 41.46 17.08
N LEU A 284 13.94 41.24 16.79
CA LEU A 284 14.38 40.51 15.63
C LEU A 284 14.00 39.01 15.72
N ALA A 285 14.20 38.36 16.86
CA ALA A 285 13.80 36.99 17.10
C ALA A 285 12.29 36.82 16.96
N ASP A 286 11.50 37.70 17.59
CA ASP A 286 10.03 37.68 17.52
C ASP A 286 9.53 37.89 16.09
N SER A 287 10.13 38.82 15.35
CA SER A 287 9.74 39.10 13.97
C SER A 287 9.90 37.86 13.08
N ILE A 288 11.01 37.11 13.23
CA ILE A 288 11.29 35.91 12.46
C ILE A 288 10.36 34.77 12.92
N THR A 289 10.13 34.66 14.25
CA THR A 289 9.22 33.64 14.81
C THR A 289 7.81 33.82 14.27
N ASN A 290 7.29 35.06 14.32
CA ASN A 290 5.95 35.37 13.80
C ASN A 290 5.83 35.07 12.29
N ALA A 291 6.84 35.43 11.51
CA ALA A 291 6.87 35.13 10.07
C ALA A 291 6.89 33.61 9.80
N MET A 292 7.61 32.85 10.61
CA MET A 292 7.67 31.39 10.50
C MET A 292 6.34 30.74 10.91
N GLU A 293 5.70 31.22 11.98
CA GLU A 293 4.38 30.74 12.41
C GLU A 293 3.31 31.01 11.35
N GLU A 294 3.34 32.19 10.73
CA GLU A 294 2.41 32.52 9.64
C GLU A 294 2.63 31.61 8.45
N LEU A 295 3.88 31.34 8.08
CA LEU A 295 4.22 30.41 6.99
C LEU A 295 3.77 28.99 7.28
N ASN A 296 4.06 28.49 8.50
CA ASN A 296 3.64 27.16 8.94
C ASN A 296 2.11 27.02 8.96
N SER A 297 1.40 28.06 9.40
CA SER A 297 -0.07 28.08 9.39
C SER A 297 -0.63 28.01 7.96
N ARG A 298 -0.04 28.73 7.02
CA ARG A 298 -0.42 28.67 5.60
C ARG A 298 -0.13 27.29 4.98
N GLU A 299 1.04 26.71 5.27
CA GLU A 299 1.40 25.37 4.82
C GLU A 299 0.46 24.31 5.43
N LEU A 300 0.11 24.44 6.70
CA LEU A 300 -0.86 23.55 7.36
C LEU A 300 -2.22 23.62 6.69
N ILE A 301 -2.74 24.83 6.45
CA ILE A 301 -4.03 25.01 5.74
C ILE A 301 -3.98 24.37 4.34
N ALA A 302 -2.92 24.62 3.57
CA ALA A 302 -2.74 24.05 2.25
C ALA A 302 -2.65 22.52 2.29
N SER A 303 -1.95 21.96 3.28
CA SER A 303 -1.85 20.52 3.49
C SER A 303 -3.19 19.88 3.87
N LEU A 304 -3.97 20.55 4.74
CA LEU A 304 -5.32 20.13 5.14
C LEU A 304 -6.28 20.15 3.94
N GLN A 305 -6.23 21.20 3.11
CA GLN A 305 -7.04 21.27 1.89
C GLN A 305 -6.71 20.13 0.95
N LYS A 306 -5.42 19.89 0.70
CA LYS A 306 -4.96 18.78 -0.15
C LYS A 306 -5.34 17.41 0.42
N LYS A 307 -5.26 17.25 1.75
CA LYS A 307 -5.69 16.03 2.42
C LYS A 307 -7.19 15.80 2.23
N TYR A 308 -8.01 16.83 2.43
CA TYR A 308 -9.46 16.78 2.22
C TYR A 308 -9.82 16.41 0.77
N GLU A 309 -9.15 17.04 -0.22
CA GLU A 309 -9.35 16.72 -1.63
C GLU A 309 -8.99 15.26 -1.95
N ASN A 310 -7.87 14.76 -1.40
CA ASN A 310 -7.47 13.38 -1.57
C ASN A 310 -8.45 12.39 -0.90
N GLU A 311 -8.92 12.68 0.30
CA GLU A 311 -9.93 11.87 0.99
C GLU A 311 -11.25 11.84 0.21
N LYS A 312 -11.67 13.00 -0.32
CA LYS A 312 -12.84 13.10 -1.20
C LYS A 312 -12.68 12.26 -2.46
N LEU A 313 -11.52 12.37 -3.12
CA LEU A 313 -11.22 11.59 -4.34
C LEU A 313 -11.18 10.09 -4.04
N GLN A 314 -10.62 9.67 -2.91
CA GLN A 314 -10.62 8.27 -2.47
C GLN A 314 -12.04 7.77 -2.23
N ASN A 315 -12.89 8.59 -1.59
CA ASN A 315 -14.29 8.25 -1.33
C ASN A 315 -15.10 8.14 -2.63
N ASP A 316 -14.90 9.06 -3.57
CA ASP A 316 -15.52 9.01 -4.90
C ASP A 316 -15.08 7.76 -5.68
N ASN A 317 -13.79 7.41 -5.64
CA ASN A 317 -13.26 6.19 -6.23
C ASN A 317 -13.85 4.92 -5.57
N LEU A 318 -14.01 4.92 -4.25
CA LEU A 318 -14.66 3.82 -3.53
C LEU A 318 -16.12 3.67 -3.95
N HIS A 319 -16.86 4.78 -4.04
CA HIS A 319 -18.25 4.77 -4.53
C HIS A 319 -18.36 4.27 -5.98
N MET A 320 -17.43 4.68 -6.83
CA MET A 320 -17.36 4.17 -8.22
C MET A 320 -17.08 2.66 -8.23
N LYS A 321 -16.16 2.19 -7.41
CA LYS A 321 -15.80 0.76 -7.29
C LYS A 321 -17.01 -0.05 -6.80
N VAL A 322 -17.72 0.44 -5.79
CA VAL A 322 -18.96 -0.20 -5.29
C VAL A 322 -20.04 -0.24 -6.37
N ARG A 323 -20.25 0.84 -7.12
CA ARG A 323 -21.19 0.85 -8.24
C ARG A 323 -20.83 -0.17 -9.31
N TYR A 324 -19.54 -0.25 -9.67
CA TYR A 324 -19.05 -1.21 -10.65
C TYR A 324 -19.22 -2.66 -10.17
N THR A 325 -18.89 -2.96 -8.93
CA THR A 325 -19.09 -4.31 -8.36
C THR A 325 -20.58 -4.69 -8.32
N ASN A 326 -21.46 -3.78 -7.95
CA ASN A 326 -22.90 -4.00 -7.97
C ASN A 326 -23.43 -4.23 -9.41
N PHE A 327 -22.96 -3.45 -10.38
CA PHE A 327 -23.31 -3.66 -11.79
C PHE A 327 -22.89 -5.04 -12.29
N MET A 328 -21.67 -5.47 -11.98
CA MET A 328 -21.18 -6.81 -12.32
C MET A 328 -22.00 -7.92 -11.64
N LEU A 329 -22.38 -7.72 -10.38
CA LEU A 329 -23.21 -8.67 -9.64
C LEU A 329 -24.59 -8.82 -10.28
N TRP A 330 -25.24 -7.71 -10.63
CA TRP A 330 -26.53 -7.73 -11.34
C TRP A 330 -26.43 -8.38 -12.72
N GLY A 331 -25.32 -8.13 -13.43
CA GLY A 331 -25.02 -8.80 -14.69
C GLY A 331 -24.90 -10.32 -14.55
N MET A 332 -24.22 -10.80 -13.51
CA MET A 332 -24.10 -12.24 -13.21
C MET A 332 -25.47 -12.85 -12.85
N ILE A 333 -26.28 -12.15 -12.06
CA ILE A 333 -27.64 -12.61 -11.70
C ILE A 333 -28.50 -12.74 -12.95
N ALA A 334 -28.51 -11.73 -13.83
CA ALA A 334 -29.22 -11.75 -15.08
C ALA A 334 -28.76 -12.92 -15.99
N PHE A 335 -27.46 -13.14 -16.08
CA PHE A 335 -26.90 -14.28 -16.83
C PHE A 335 -27.39 -15.63 -16.27
N LEU A 336 -27.38 -15.80 -14.94
CA LEU A 336 -27.88 -17.02 -14.30
C LEU A 336 -29.36 -17.25 -14.56
N ILE A 337 -30.17 -16.18 -14.57
CA ILE A 337 -31.58 -16.27 -14.92
C ILE A 337 -31.77 -16.75 -16.37
N VAL A 338 -30.99 -16.21 -17.32
CA VAL A 338 -31.05 -16.66 -18.74
C VAL A 338 -30.67 -18.12 -18.85
N VAL A 339 -29.61 -18.56 -18.17
CA VAL A 339 -29.17 -19.97 -18.16
C VAL A 339 -30.29 -20.86 -17.56
N ALA A 340 -30.89 -20.46 -16.46
CA ALA A 340 -32.00 -21.20 -15.84
C ALA A 340 -33.21 -21.30 -16.77
N CYS A 341 -33.57 -20.22 -17.46
CA CYS A 341 -34.64 -20.23 -18.46
C CYS A 341 -34.30 -21.19 -19.64
N MET A 342 -33.06 -21.17 -20.14
CA MET A 342 -32.65 -22.11 -21.19
C MET A 342 -32.67 -23.56 -20.72
N CYS A 343 -32.23 -23.84 -19.51
CA CYS A 343 -32.32 -25.18 -18.93
C CYS A 343 -33.75 -25.65 -18.75
N TYR A 344 -34.65 -24.75 -18.27
CA TYR A 344 -36.08 -25.04 -18.15
C TYR A 344 -36.71 -25.32 -19.52
N TYR A 345 -36.39 -24.48 -20.52
CA TYR A 345 -36.88 -24.70 -21.89
C TYR A 345 -36.38 -26.02 -22.47
N TYR A 346 -35.10 -26.35 -22.29
CA TYR A 346 -34.56 -27.63 -22.73
C TYR A 346 -35.21 -28.83 -22.03
N TYR A 347 -35.44 -28.73 -20.72
CA TYR A 347 -36.13 -29.77 -19.94
C TYR A 347 -37.57 -29.96 -20.42
N LYS A 348 -38.33 -28.86 -20.58
CA LYS A 348 -39.70 -28.89 -21.09
C LYS A 348 -39.75 -29.53 -22.50
N ASN A 349 -38.84 -29.13 -23.37
CA ASN A 349 -38.76 -29.67 -24.73
C ASN A 349 -38.46 -31.19 -24.75
N ARG A 350 -37.53 -31.60 -23.89
CA ARG A 350 -37.17 -33.01 -23.72
C ARG A 350 -38.39 -33.84 -23.23
N ASN A 351 -39.11 -33.29 -22.28
CA ASN A 351 -40.30 -33.95 -21.73
C ASN A 351 -41.44 -34.03 -22.73
N ASN A 352 -41.67 -32.97 -23.54
CA ASN A 352 -42.64 -32.98 -24.63
C ASN A 352 -42.28 -34.02 -25.71
N LYS A 353 -40.98 -34.14 -26.07
CA LYS A 353 -40.51 -35.18 -26.99
C LYS A 353 -40.80 -36.59 -26.49
N LYS A 354 -40.64 -36.85 -25.17
CA LYS A 354 -41.02 -38.15 -24.59
C LYS A 354 -42.50 -38.44 -24.71
N LYS A 355 -43.34 -37.43 -24.36
CA LYS A 355 -44.81 -37.57 -24.46
C LYS A 355 -45.27 -37.82 -25.94
N ILE A 356 -44.64 -37.14 -26.90
CA ILE A 356 -44.91 -37.36 -28.31
C ILE A 356 -44.57 -38.82 -28.69
N ALA A 357 -43.40 -39.32 -28.27
CA ALA A 357 -43.00 -40.70 -28.57
C ALA A 357 -43.94 -41.75 -27.94
N GLU A 358 -44.46 -41.50 -26.73
CA GLU A 358 -45.43 -42.33 -26.06
C GLU A 358 -46.75 -42.36 -26.83
N ILE A 359 -47.26 -41.18 -27.29
CA ILE A 359 -48.47 -41.08 -28.08
C ILE A 359 -48.34 -41.75 -29.43
N GLU A 360 -47.19 -41.56 -30.11
CA GLU A 360 -46.88 -42.25 -31.38
C GLU A 360 -46.83 -43.78 -31.21
N SER A 361 -46.36 -44.32 -30.08
CA SER A 361 -46.39 -45.73 -29.76
C SER A 361 -47.82 -46.22 -29.58
N GLN A 362 -48.65 -45.47 -28.86
CA GLN A 362 -50.08 -45.80 -28.67
C GLN A 362 -50.87 -45.78 -29.99
N ILE A 363 -50.57 -44.81 -30.86
CA ILE A 363 -51.19 -44.75 -32.19
C ILE A 363 -50.85 -46.00 -32.97
N ARG A 364 -49.61 -46.45 -33.01
CA ARG A 364 -49.19 -47.66 -33.71
C ARG A 364 -49.86 -48.94 -33.19
N GLU A 365 -49.91 -49.06 -31.84
CA GLU A 365 -50.62 -50.21 -31.22
C GLU A 365 -52.09 -50.24 -31.61
N ASN A 366 -52.75 -49.07 -31.61
CA ASN A 366 -54.16 -48.95 -32.03
C ASN A 366 -54.32 -49.23 -33.52
N GLU A 367 -53.40 -48.80 -34.37
CA GLU A 367 -53.41 -49.08 -35.81
C GLU A 367 -53.28 -50.60 -36.09
N GLU A 368 -52.35 -51.30 -35.39
CA GLU A 368 -52.20 -52.73 -35.49
C GLU A 368 -53.44 -53.49 -35.00
N GLU A 369 -54.16 -52.93 -34.00
CA GLU A 369 -55.41 -53.54 -33.49
C GLU A 369 -56.57 -53.30 -34.49
N ILE A 370 -56.61 -52.12 -35.13
CA ILE A 370 -57.58 -51.83 -36.19
C ILE A 370 -57.38 -52.77 -37.39
N GLU A 371 -56.11 -53.00 -37.84
CA GLU A 371 -55.80 -53.92 -38.92
C GLU A 371 -56.24 -55.35 -38.57
N ARG A 372 -55.99 -55.80 -37.32
CA ARG A 372 -56.44 -57.09 -36.85
C ARG A 372 -57.99 -57.25 -36.91
N TYR A 373 -58.69 -56.24 -36.42
CA TYR A 373 -60.19 -56.26 -36.50
C TYR A 373 -60.72 -56.16 -37.94
N GLN A 374 -60.03 -55.40 -38.80
CA GLN A 374 -60.38 -55.35 -40.21
C GLN A 374 -60.19 -56.72 -40.88
N GLN A 375 -59.16 -57.43 -40.59
CA GLN A 375 -58.88 -58.77 -41.09
C GLN A 375 -59.89 -59.78 -40.57
N GLU A 376 -60.21 -59.68 -39.26
CA GLU A 376 -61.24 -60.53 -38.64
C GLU A 376 -62.66 -60.27 -39.27
N ILE A 377 -62.96 -59.02 -39.63
CA ILE A 377 -64.19 -58.67 -40.38
C ILE A 377 -64.15 -59.24 -41.76
N GLU A 378 -63.01 -59.20 -42.48
CA GLU A 378 -62.84 -59.73 -43.83
C GLU A 378 -63.05 -61.26 -43.82
N ASP A 379 -62.39 -61.96 -42.84
CA ASP A 379 -62.58 -63.35 -42.64
C ASP A 379 -63.99 -63.75 -42.30
N ILE A 380 -64.68 -62.98 -41.49
CA ILE A 380 -66.14 -63.19 -41.21
C ILE A 380 -67.00 -62.92 -42.45
N GLN A 381 -66.62 -61.92 -43.28
CA GLN A 381 -67.33 -61.68 -44.56
C GLN A 381 -67.14 -62.81 -45.58
N ILE A 382 -65.88 -63.35 -45.68
CA ILE A 382 -65.55 -64.50 -46.50
C ILE A 382 -66.36 -65.72 -46.01
N SER A 383 -66.32 -65.92 -44.68
CA SER A 383 -67.10 -67.01 -44.03
C SER A 383 -68.61 -66.83 -44.24
N LYS A 384 -69.11 -65.61 -44.26
CA LYS A 384 -70.50 -65.25 -44.56
C LYS A 384 -70.88 -65.64 -45.98
N ASP A 385 -70.05 -65.40 -46.96
CA ASP A 385 -70.25 -65.79 -48.34
C ASP A 385 -70.24 -67.34 -48.54
N GLN A 386 -69.48 -68.05 -47.68
CA GLN A 386 -69.50 -69.53 -47.57
C GLN A 386 -70.80 -70.04 -46.88
N VAL A 387 -71.30 -69.34 -45.87
CA VAL A 387 -72.43 -69.69 -45.03
C VAL A 387 -73.75 -69.25 -45.71
N LEU A 388 -73.71 -68.41 -46.74
CA LEU A 388 -74.91 -68.18 -47.61
C LEU A 388 -75.36 -69.49 -48.33
N LYS A 389 -74.57 -70.51 -48.17
CA LYS A 389 -74.86 -71.86 -48.60
C LYS A 389 -75.47 -72.74 -47.49
N GLU A 390 -75.42 -72.36 -46.23
CA GLU A 390 -75.96 -73.10 -45.06
C GLU A 390 -76.75 -72.15 -44.13
N ASN A 391 -78.07 -72.17 -44.16
CA ASN A 391 -79.07 -71.21 -43.58
C ASN A 391 -79.15 -71.18 -42.04
N LEU A 392 -78.13 -71.38 -41.23
CA LEU A 392 -78.32 -71.40 -39.75
C LEU A 392 -77.31 -70.65 -38.90
N MET A 393 -76.38 -69.85 -39.44
CA MET A 393 -75.39 -69.06 -38.65
C MET A 393 -75.45 -67.53 -38.89
N LEU A 394 -76.52 -66.99 -39.48
CA LEU A 394 -76.54 -65.61 -39.87
C LEU A 394 -76.73 -64.59 -38.72
N GLU A 395 -77.30 -64.94 -37.59
CA GLU A 395 -77.49 -64.01 -36.48
C GLU A 395 -76.26 -63.80 -35.57
N GLU A 396 -75.52 -64.84 -35.30
CA GLU A 396 -74.36 -64.75 -34.42
C GLU A 396 -73.21 -63.99 -35.05
N ASN A 397 -72.95 -64.14 -36.35
CA ASN A 397 -71.96 -63.41 -37.08
C ASN A 397 -72.29 -61.94 -37.31
N ARG A 398 -73.55 -61.62 -37.43
CA ARG A 398 -74.03 -60.25 -37.64
C ARG A 398 -73.80 -59.37 -36.39
N THR A 399 -73.96 -59.97 -35.16
CA THR A 399 -73.76 -59.31 -33.91
C THR A 399 -72.21 -59.05 -33.72
N LYS A 400 -71.43 -60.05 -34.06
CA LYS A 400 -69.94 -59.99 -33.94
C LYS A 400 -69.32 -58.97 -34.88
N VAL A 401 -69.79 -58.83 -36.12
CA VAL A 401 -69.37 -57.77 -37.07
C VAL A 401 -69.78 -56.41 -36.53
N GLY A 402 -70.99 -56.27 -35.91
CA GLY A 402 -71.45 -55.05 -35.28
C GLY A 402 -70.57 -54.59 -34.11
N GLU A 403 -70.23 -55.56 -33.24
CA GLU A 403 -69.27 -55.29 -32.12
C GLU A 403 -67.87 -54.86 -32.57
N LEU A 404 -67.31 -55.56 -33.58
CA LEU A 404 -66.02 -55.24 -34.15
C LEU A 404 -65.99 -53.88 -34.84
N ASN A 405 -67.01 -53.55 -35.61
CA ASN A 405 -67.16 -52.23 -36.21
C ASN A 405 -67.31 -51.12 -35.15
N GLY A 406 -68.00 -51.37 -34.02
CA GLY A 406 -68.07 -50.45 -32.88
C GLY A 406 -66.72 -50.15 -32.28
N LYS A 407 -65.88 -51.22 -32.12
CA LYS A 407 -64.51 -51.09 -31.62
C LYS A 407 -63.63 -50.28 -32.58
N ILE A 408 -63.72 -50.54 -33.89
CA ILE A 408 -63.01 -49.82 -34.94
C ILE A 408 -63.31 -48.30 -34.87
N ILE A 409 -64.65 -47.98 -34.80
CA ILE A 409 -65.10 -46.59 -34.71
C ILE A 409 -64.49 -45.94 -33.46
N LEU A 410 -64.56 -46.62 -32.30
CA LEU A 410 -63.97 -46.14 -31.03
C LEU A 410 -62.45 -45.87 -31.13
N LEU A 411 -61.69 -46.85 -31.63
CA LEU A 411 -60.28 -46.72 -31.83
C LEU A 411 -59.89 -45.63 -32.85
N THR A 412 -60.69 -45.53 -33.93
CA THR A 412 -60.44 -44.46 -34.93
C THR A 412 -60.73 -43.07 -34.36
N MET A 413 -61.76 -42.93 -33.48
CA MET A 413 -62.00 -41.70 -32.75
C MET A 413 -60.85 -41.40 -31.78
N GLN A 414 -60.40 -42.40 -31.03
CA GLN A 414 -59.26 -42.25 -30.12
C GLN A 414 -57.99 -41.83 -30.86
N ASN A 415 -57.64 -42.47 -31.99
CA ASN A 415 -56.53 -42.07 -32.83
C ASN A 415 -56.65 -40.66 -33.39
N LYS A 416 -57.85 -40.24 -33.76
CA LYS A 416 -58.11 -38.87 -34.20
C LYS A 416 -57.89 -37.88 -33.10
N THR A 417 -58.35 -38.13 -31.87
CA THR A 417 -58.14 -37.29 -30.70
C THR A 417 -56.64 -37.25 -30.31
N LEU A 418 -55.95 -38.41 -30.36
CA LEU A 418 -54.51 -38.47 -30.12
C LEU A 418 -53.73 -37.73 -31.22
N SER A 419 -54.14 -37.84 -32.49
CA SER A 419 -53.52 -37.09 -33.60
C SER A 419 -53.73 -35.58 -33.50
N GLU A 420 -54.90 -35.15 -32.99
CA GLU A 420 -55.17 -33.70 -32.67
C GLU A 420 -54.31 -33.23 -31.52
N HIS A 421 -54.16 -34.00 -30.44
CA HIS A 421 -53.23 -33.74 -29.36
C HIS A 421 -51.77 -33.68 -29.81
N LEU A 422 -51.38 -34.58 -30.71
CA LEU A 422 -50.04 -34.64 -31.30
C LEU A 422 -49.77 -33.40 -32.15
N LYS A 423 -50.77 -32.86 -32.86
CA LYS A 423 -50.66 -31.59 -33.59
C LYS A 423 -50.53 -30.40 -32.66
N GLU A 424 -51.30 -30.38 -31.54
CA GLU A 424 -51.18 -29.34 -30.53
C GLU A 424 -49.81 -29.33 -29.88
N LEU A 425 -49.29 -30.52 -29.48
CA LEU A 425 -47.93 -30.69 -28.93
C LEU A 425 -46.84 -30.40 -29.97
N GLY A 426 -47.05 -30.75 -31.23
CA GLY A 426 -46.13 -30.44 -32.32
C GLY A 426 -46.11 -28.95 -32.70
N GLY A 427 -47.21 -28.23 -32.51
CA GLY A 427 -47.27 -26.77 -32.66
C GLY A 427 -46.53 -26.02 -31.58
N GLU A 428 -46.48 -26.52 -30.34
CA GLU A 428 -45.70 -25.95 -29.24
C GLU A 428 -44.20 -26.20 -29.40
N LEU A 429 -43.76 -27.07 -30.28
CA LEU A 429 -42.34 -27.36 -30.57
C LEU A 429 -41.72 -26.46 -31.65
N ASN A 430 -42.55 -25.70 -32.39
CA ASN A 430 -42.11 -24.86 -33.51
C ASN A 430 -42.23 -23.34 -33.23
N VAL A 431 -42.38 -22.92 -31.95
CA VAL A 431 -42.29 -21.54 -31.49
C VAL A 431 -41.05 -21.44 -30.59
#